data_0ffa4fcf3375293a75afed6fb64c9400
#
_entry.id   0ffa4fcf3375293a75afed6fb64c9400
#
_cell.length_a   1.000
_cell.length_b   1.000
_cell.length_c   1.000
_cell.angle_alpha   90.00
_cell.angle_beta   90.00
_cell.angle_gamma   90.00
#
_symmetry.space_group_name_H-M   'P 1'
#
loop_
_entity.id
_entity.type
_entity.pdbx_description
1 polymer ?
#
loop_
_entity_poly.entity_id
_entity_poly.type
_entity_poly.pdbx_seq_one_letter_code
_entity_poly.pdbx_strand_id
1 'polypeptide(L)'
;MNISKSEQLFDRAQHSIPGGVNSPVRAFKSVGGTPLFMKKAKGAYLYDADYNQYIDYINSWGPMILGHAHEPVVKAIRERALDSTSFGAPTELEVEMAELIKSMVPNVDLVRMVSSGTEACMSAIRLARGYTGKNKIIKFEGCYHGHADSFLVKAGSGVATFNIQTVPGVTAGVASDTLTAAYNDLQAIEHLVAAHKDEIAALIIEPVAGNMGCVLPQPGFLEGLRTICTEENIVFIFDEVMTGFRLAPGGAQERFKIDADLITYGKVIGAGMPVGAFGGRKEIMQHIAPLGHVYQAGTLSGNPLAMIAGYTLLKELKDKPTIYTELEEKGHYLKNGLQSVFEAANTPFVINHLGSMISVHFSDKPVTDFAAASAANNALFSKFFHAMLNRGIYLPPSAYESWFLSNALTNNDLDKTIEAAEESLKEIL
;
A
#
# COMPACT_ATOMS: atom_id res chain seq x y z
N MET A 1 -22.95 10.06 16.01
CA MET A 1 -21.77 10.44 16.87
C MET A 1 -21.61 11.96 16.89
N ASN A 2 -21.08 12.56 17.98
CA ASN A 2 -20.70 13.97 17.99
C ASN A 2 -19.29 14.11 17.38
N ILE A 3 -19.12 14.95 16.36
CA ILE A 3 -17.85 15.23 15.67
C ILE A 3 -17.53 16.72 15.60
N SER A 4 -18.18 17.53 16.46
CA SER A 4 -18.10 18.99 16.40
C SER A 4 -16.68 19.56 16.48
N LYS A 5 -15.78 18.86 17.17
CA LYS A 5 -14.38 19.28 17.24
C LYS A 5 -13.61 18.94 15.96
N SER A 6 -13.91 17.82 15.32
CA SER A 6 -13.38 17.49 14.00
C SER A 6 -13.84 18.50 12.95
N GLU A 7 -15.10 18.95 12.98
CA GLU A 7 -15.62 19.99 12.09
C GLU A 7 -14.86 21.31 12.26
N GLN A 8 -14.69 21.77 13.50
CA GLN A 8 -13.92 22.99 13.81
C GLN A 8 -12.45 22.87 13.37
N LEU A 9 -11.83 21.70 13.57
CA LEU A 9 -10.44 21.47 13.15
C LEU A 9 -10.31 21.42 11.63
N PHE A 10 -11.27 20.85 10.93
CA PHE A 10 -11.27 20.81 9.46
C PHE A 10 -11.43 22.20 8.86
N ASP A 11 -12.35 23.00 9.37
CA ASP A 11 -12.50 24.41 8.98
C ASP A 11 -11.17 25.16 9.14
N ARG A 12 -10.53 25.07 10.31
CA ARG A 12 -9.22 25.68 10.54
C ARG A 12 -8.13 25.14 9.63
N ALA A 13 -8.12 23.84 9.37
CA ALA A 13 -7.11 23.20 8.51
C ALA A 13 -7.19 23.70 7.07
N GLN A 14 -8.39 23.96 6.54
CA GLN A 14 -8.59 24.48 5.18
C GLN A 14 -7.97 25.86 4.97
N HIS A 15 -7.80 26.65 6.04
CA HIS A 15 -7.13 27.95 5.97
C HIS A 15 -5.59 27.87 5.95
N SER A 16 -5.02 26.71 6.28
CA SER A 16 -3.57 26.54 6.43
C SER A 16 -2.96 25.42 5.58
N ILE A 17 -3.78 24.45 5.17
CA ILE A 17 -3.34 23.26 4.44
C ILE A 17 -4.25 23.10 3.21
N PRO A 18 -3.71 22.93 2.01
CA PRO A 18 -4.51 22.73 0.80
C PRO A 18 -5.55 21.62 0.97
N GLY A 19 -6.86 21.97 0.92
CA GLY A 19 -7.95 21.04 1.16
C GLY A 19 -8.04 20.49 2.58
N GLY A 20 -7.34 21.09 3.56
CA GLY A 20 -7.34 20.73 4.97
C GLY A 20 -6.58 19.46 5.34
N VAL A 21 -5.85 18.86 4.39
CA VAL A 21 -5.17 17.56 4.57
C VAL A 21 -3.81 17.50 3.87
N ASN A 22 -2.90 16.67 4.39
CA ASN A 22 -1.58 16.42 3.78
C ASN A 22 -1.57 15.22 2.80
N SER A 23 -2.74 14.59 2.58
CA SER A 23 -2.94 13.55 1.55
C SER A 23 -4.39 13.54 1.10
N PRO A 24 -4.68 13.59 -0.24
CA PRO A 24 -6.01 13.88 -0.77
C PRO A 24 -7.14 12.95 -0.27
N VAL A 25 -6.87 11.66 -0.14
CA VAL A 25 -7.88 10.67 0.28
C VAL A 25 -8.41 10.94 1.70
N ARG A 26 -7.62 11.60 2.56
CA ARG A 26 -8.00 11.94 3.94
C ARG A 26 -9.10 13.01 4.02
N ALA A 27 -9.39 13.73 2.92
CA ALA A 27 -10.41 14.79 2.88
C ALA A 27 -11.85 14.27 2.68
N PHE A 28 -12.07 12.98 2.66
CA PHE A 28 -13.38 12.32 2.46
C PHE A 28 -14.09 12.68 1.15
N LYS A 29 -13.37 13.18 0.13
CA LYS A 29 -13.99 13.58 -1.14
C LYS A 29 -14.78 12.46 -1.82
N SER A 30 -14.31 11.22 -1.73
CA SER A 30 -14.97 10.06 -2.35
C SER A 30 -16.24 9.63 -1.65
N VAL A 31 -16.35 9.89 -0.35
CA VAL A 31 -17.51 9.46 0.47
C VAL A 31 -18.35 10.62 0.96
N GLY A 32 -17.82 11.85 0.89
CA GLY A 32 -18.47 13.05 1.43
C GLY A 32 -18.36 13.18 2.95
N GLY A 33 -18.93 14.24 3.49
CA GLY A 33 -18.90 14.53 4.92
C GLY A 33 -17.60 15.17 5.40
N THR A 34 -17.45 15.28 6.72
CA THR A 34 -16.28 15.88 7.38
C THR A 34 -15.30 14.81 7.82
N PRO A 35 -14.00 14.91 7.47
CA PRO A 35 -13.00 13.96 7.93
C PRO A 35 -12.78 14.08 9.44
N LEU A 36 -12.56 12.93 10.09
CA LEU A 36 -12.29 12.88 11.52
C LEU A 36 -10.83 13.22 11.81
N PHE A 37 -10.62 14.04 12.85
CA PHE A 37 -9.31 14.38 13.36
C PHE A 37 -8.92 13.45 14.51
N MET A 38 -7.92 12.59 14.28
CA MET A 38 -7.49 11.60 15.26
C MET A 38 -6.61 12.24 16.34
N LYS A 39 -6.84 11.86 17.61
CA LYS A 39 -6.10 12.32 18.78
C LYS A 39 -5.11 11.27 19.29
N LYS A 40 -5.49 10.01 19.27
CA LYS A 40 -4.64 8.88 19.71
C LYS A 40 -5.10 7.59 19.05
N ALA A 41 -4.23 6.58 19.11
CA ALA A 41 -4.56 5.23 18.69
C ALA A 41 -3.86 4.21 19.60
N LYS A 42 -4.46 3.04 19.80
CA LYS A 42 -3.86 1.93 20.55
C LYS A 42 -4.47 0.59 20.14
N GLY A 43 -3.63 -0.39 19.85
CA GLY A 43 -4.07 -1.71 19.41
C GLY A 43 -4.88 -1.59 18.12
N ALA A 44 -6.10 -2.11 18.10
CA ALA A 44 -7.00 -2.06 16.96
C ALA A 44 -7.86 -0.78 16.89
N TYR A 45 -7.64 0.21 17.75
CA TYR A 45 -8.56 1.32 17.92
C TYR A 45 -7.96 2.68 17.62
N LEU A 46 -8.75 3.52 16.93
CA LEU A 46 -8.54 4.96 16.80
C LEU A 46 -9.47 5.73 17.76
N TYR A 47 -9.03 6.90 18.17
CA TYR A 47 -9.81 7.84 18.98
C TYR A 47 -9.71 9.22 18.33
N ASP A 48 -10.85 9.81 17.99
CA ASP A 48 -10.90 11.14 17.41
C ASP A 48 -10.76 12.29 18.43
N ALA A 49 -10.82 13.52 17.95
CA ALA A 49 -10.70 14.72 18.77
C ALA A 49 -11.89 14.90 19.73
N ASP A 50 -13.03 14.28 19.43
CA ASP A 50 -14.26 14.28 20.24
C ASP A 50 -14.31 13.06 21.19
N TYR A 51 -13.24 12.23 21.21
CA TYR A 51 -13.08 11.01 22.01
C TYR A 51 -14.00 9.84 21.61
N ASN A 52 -14.61 9.88 20.41
CA ASN A 52 -15.24 8.70 19.87
C ASN A 52 -14.18 7.63 19.57
N GLN A 53 -14.54 6.36 19.77
CA GLN A 53 -13.69 5.20 19.53
C GLN A 53 -14.14 4.45 18.29
N TYR A 54 -13.17 4.04 17.48
CA TYR A 54 -13.40 3.30 16.23
C TYR A 54 -12.50 2.07 16.15
N ILE A 55 -13.03 0.94 15.69
CA ILE A 55 -12.23 -0.18 15.19
C ILE A 55 -11.62 0.24 13.86
N ASP A 56 -10.31 0.15 13.73
CA ASP A 56 -9.55 0.70 12.60
C ASP A 56 -9.24 -0.36 11.54
N TYR A 57 -9.76 -0.15 10.35
CA TYR A 57 -9.43 -0.93 9.15
C TYR A 57 -8.55 -0.18 8.15
N ILE A 58 -8.12 1.05 8.48
CA ILE A 58 -7.13 1.79 7.68
C ILE A 58 -5.71 1.37 8.07
N ASN A 59 -5.46 1.15 9.38
CA ASN A 59 -4.16 0.78 9.93
C ASN A 59 -3.03 1.67 9.41
N SER A 60 -3.29 3.00 9.35
CA SER A 60 -2.37 4.00 8.79
C SER A 60 -1.97 3.71 7.33
N TRP A 61 -2.87 3.11 6.54
CA TRP A 61 -2.65 2.63 5.16
C TRP A 61 -1.69 1.44 5.07
N GLY A 62 -1.64 0.62 6.12
CA GLY A 62 -0.96 -0.66 6.13
C GLY A 62 0.19 -0.84 7.14
N PRO A 63 0.93 0.17 7.62
CA PRO A 63 2.08 -0.05 8.50
C PRO A 63 1.75 -0.68 9.86
N MET A 64 0.52 -0.53 10.38
CA MET A 64 0.15 -0.98 11.73
C MET A 64 -0.26 -2.46 11.79
N ILE A 65 0.56 -3.35 11.22
CA ILE A 65 0.26 -4.80 11.15
C ILE A 65 0.10 -5.45 12.55
N LEU A 66 0.83 -4.97 13.56
CA LEU A 66 0.70 -5.41 14.98
C LEU A 66 -0.23 -4.50 15.80
N GLY A 67 -0.91 -3.54 15.14
CA GLY A 67 -1.76 -2.55 15.79
C GLY A 67 -1.01 -1.27 16.18
N HIS A 68 -1.78 -0.27 16.59
CA HIS A 68 -1.28 1.04 16.98
C HIS A 68 -0.54 1.01 18.31
N ALA A 69 0.47 1.87 18.42
CA ALA A 69 1.29 2.05 19.63
C ALA A 69 1.79 0.72 20.20
N HIS A 70 2.26 -0.17 19.31
CA HIS A 70 2.85 -1.46 19.68
C HIS A 70 4.04 -1.22 20.63
N GLU A 71 3.94 -1.77 21.84
CA GLU A 71 4.80 -1.38 22.96
C GLU A 71 6.29 -1.58 22.67
N PRO A 72 6.77 -2.71 22.10
CA PRO A 72 8.19 -2.88 21.77
C PRO A 72 8.71 -1.79 20.82
N VAL A 73 7.96 -1.42 19.80
CA VAL A 73 8.33 -0.39 18.83
C VAL A 73 8.39 0.99 19.48
N VAL A 74 7.36 1.35 20.28
CA VAL A 74 7.32 2.64 20.99
C VAL A 74 8.48 2.76 21.98
N LYS A 75 8.79 1.68 22.70
CA LYS A 75 9.93 1.65 23.63
C LYS A 75 11.24 1.87 22.90
N ALA A 76 11.47 1.13 21.81
CA ALA A 76 12.71 1.24 21.02
C ALA A 76 12.90 2.64 20.43
N ILE A 77 11.83 3.28 19.94
CA ILE A 77 11.88 4.68 19.44
C ILE A 77 12.26 5.64 20.59
N ARG A 78 11.63 5.50 21.76
CA ARG A 78 11.91 6.37 22.92
C ARG A 78 13.36 6.26 23.40
N GLU A 79 13.90 5.05 23.48
CA GLU A 79 15.29 4.81 23.86
C GLU A 79 16.25 5.39 22.84
N ARG A 80 16.04 5.13 21.54
CA ARG A 80 16.90 5.64 20.46
C ARG A 80 16.86 7.16 20.34
N ALA A 81 15.72 7.79 20.63
CA ALA A 81 15.59 9.25 20.55
C ALA A 81 16.48 9.98 21.57
N LEU A 82 16.91 9.32 22.63
CA LEU A 82 17.84 9.89 23.61
C LEU A 82 19.27 10.04 23.06
N ASP A 83 19.65 9.21 22.06
CA ASP A 83 20.97 9.29 21.45
C ASP A 83 21.02 10.38 20.36
N SER A 84 20.05 10.38 19.46
CA SER A 84 19.81 11.44 18.43
C SER A 84 18.64 11.07 17.54
N THR A 85 18.05 12.09 16.90
CA THR A 85 17.03 11.91 15.86
C THR A 85 17.61 11.76 14.46
N SER A 86 18.87 12.20 14.23
CA SER A 86 19.58 12.09 12.94
C SER A 86 21.06 12.35 13.12
N PHE A 87 21.91 11.68 12.34
CA PHE A 87 23.38 11.86 12.44
C PHE A 87 23.99 12.47 11.17
N GLY A 88 23.39 12.30 9.98
CA GLY A 88 24.01 12.64 8.70
C GLY A 88 25.27 11.81 8.39
N ALA A 89 25.37 10.63 9.01
CA ALA A 89 26.47 9.67 8.90
C ALA A 89 25.92 8.24 8.98
N PRO A 90 26.62 7.21 8.45
CA PRO A 90 26.21 5.82 8.54
C PRO A 90 26.11 5.35 9.99
N THR A 91 25.19 4.41 10.24
CA THR A 91 24.98 3.79 11.56
C THR A 91 25.02 2.27 11.45
N GLU A 92 25.36 1.60 12.55
CA GLU A 92 25.31 0.13 12.66
C GLU A 92 23.87 -0.39 12.37
N LEU A 93 22.89 0.32 12.86
CA LEU A 93 21.47 -0.04 12.72
C LEU A 93 20.99 -0.05 11.24
N GLU A 94 21.59 0.76 10.36
CA GLU A 94 21.33 0.67 8.92
C GLU A 94 21.83 -0.65 8.32
N VAL A 95 22.99 -1.13 8.80
CA VAL A 95 23.53 -2.43 8.39
C VAL A 95 22.65 -3.56 8.87
N GLU A 96 22.29 -3.56 10.16
CA GLU A 96 21.40 -4.56 10.77
C GLU A 96 20.04 -4.61 10.07
N MET A 97 19.45 -3.45 9.73
CA MET A 97 18.19 -3.37 9.01
C MET A 97 18.29 -3.96 7.59
N ALA A 98 19.37 -3.66 6.86
CA ALA A 98 19.60 -4.21 5.53
C ALA A 98 19.80 -5.74 5.59
N GLU A 99 20.58 -6.24 6.56
CA GLU A 99 20.80 -7.67 6.78
C GLU A 99 19.51 -8.40 7.18
N LEU A 100 18.67 -7.79 8.01
CA LEU A 100 17.38 -8.35 8.38
C LEU A 100 16.47 -8.48 7.17
N ILE A 101 16.32 -7.43 6.34
CA ILE A 101 15.55 -7.50 5.09
C ILE A 101 16.06 -8.62 4.18
N LYS A 102 17.37 -8.68 3.93
CA LYS A 102 17.99 -9.75 3.12
C LYS A 102 17.75 -11.15 3.68
N SER A 103 17.74 -11.30 4.98
CA SER A 103 17.47 -12.60 5.63
C SER A 103 16.02 -13.06 5.53
N MET A 104 15.09 -12.15 5.27
CA MET A 104 13.66 -12.42 5.07
C MET A 104 13.30 -12.58 3.59
N VAL A 105 14.07 -11.98 2.67
CA VAL A 105 13.81 -11.97 1.23
C VAL A 105 15.05 -12.43 0.48
N PRO A 106 15.19 -13.74 0.20
CA PRO A 106 16.46 -14.36 -0.27
C PRO A 106 17.00 -13.82 -1.61
N ASN A 107 16.15 -13.33 -2.52
CA ASN A 107 16.58 -12.78 -3.82
C ASN A 107 16.98 -11.29 -3.75
N VAL A 108 17.04 -10.71 -2.55
CA VAL A 108 17.54 -9.35 -2.33
C VAL A 108 18.99 -9.39 -1.88
N ASP A 109 19.92 -9.12 -2.80
CA ASP A 109 21.36 -9.09 -2.52
C ASP A 109 21.81 -7.78 -1.85
N LEU A 110 21.27 -6.65 -2.29
CA LEU A 110 21.57 -5.32 -1.80
C LEU A 110 20.28 -4.50 -1.56
N VAL A 111 20.32 -3.66 -0.54
CA VAL A 111 19.20 -2.78 -0.15
C VAL A 111 19.69 -1.34 -0.03
N ARG A 112 18.89 -0.38 -0.48
CA ARG A 112 19.09 1.06 -0.26
C ARG A 112 17.85 1.62 0.43
N MET A 113 18.07 2.23 1.61
CA MET A 113 17.02 2.92 2.36
C MET A 113 16.72 4.29 1.74
N VAL A 114 15.45 4.67 1.80
CA VAL A 114 14.91 5.98 1.39
C VAL A 114 13.83 6.40 2.39
N SER A 115 13.19 7.57 2.20
CA SER A 115 12.24 8.10 3.19
C SER A 115 10.77 7.82 2.89
N SER A 116 10.45 7.24 1.75
CA SER A 116 9.06 6.91 1.35
C SER A 116 8.99 5.82 0.28
N GLY A 117 7.81 5.20 0.11
CA GLY A 117 7.55 4.30 -1.01
C GLY A 117 7.65 5.01 -2.37
N THR A 118 7.27 6.28 -2.46
CA THR A 118 7.45 7.11 -3.68
C THR A 118 8.92 7.19 -4.07
N GLU A 119 9.81 7.49 -3.11
CA GLU A 119 11.25 7.53 -3.36
C GLU A 119 11.80 6.15 -3.75
N ALA A 120 11.31 5.09 -3.15
CA ALA A 120 11.69 3.72 -3.48
C ALA A 120 11.35 3.38 -4.95
N CYS A 121 10.10 3.57 -5.36
CA CYS A 121 9.64 3.29 -6.72
C CYS A 121 10.32 4.21 -7.75
N MET A 122 10.42 5.52 -7.46
CA MET A 122 11.13 6.48 -8.30
C MET A 122 12.60 6.09 -8.52
N SER A 123 13.27 5.63 -7.46
CA SER A 123 14.67 5.21 -7.53
C SER A 123 14.84 3.90 -8.28
N ALA A 124 13.92 2.95 -8.09
CA ALA A 124 13.93 1.67 -8.78
C ALA A 124 13.79 1.82 -10.30
N ILE A 125 12.84 2.64 -10.79
CA ILE A 125 12.73 2.89 -12.24
C ILE A 125 13.91 3.68 -12.81
N ARG A 126 14.46 4.64 -12.05
CA ARG A 126 15.69 5.34 -12.48
C ARG A 126 16.86 4.37 -12.59
N LEU A 127 16.99 3.45 -11.64
CA LEU A 127 18.00 2.41 -11.66
C LEU A 127 17.82 1.47 -12.86
N ALA A 128 16.59 1.01 -13.11
CA ALA A 128 16.30 0.16 -14.26
C ALA A 128 16.63 0.83 -15.59
N ARG A 129 16.28 2.12 -15.74
CA ARG A 129 16.68 2.93 -16.92
C ARG A 129 18.21 3.05 -17.04
N GLY A 130 18.89 3.33 -15.94
CA GLY A 130 20.35 3.45 -15.95
C GLY A 130 21.10 2.13 -16.21
N TYR A 131 20.51 1.02 -15.77
CA TYR A 131 21.05 -0.34 -16.00
C TYR A 131 20.85 -0.80 -17.44
N THR A 132 19.62 -0.61 -17.99
CA THR A 132 19.26 -1.11 -19.33
C THR A 132 19.65 -0.15 -20.46
N GLY A 133 19.84 1.14 -20.17
CA GLY A 133 19.99 2.19 -21.17
C GLY A 133 18.71 2.53 -21.94
N LYS A 134 17.56 1.97 -21.52
CA LYS A 134 16.24 2.16 -22.13
C LYS A 134 15.42 3.20 -21.36
N ASN A 135 14.38 3.80 -21.97
CA ASN A 135 13.65 4.93 -21.38
C ASN A 135 12.24 4.58 -20.87
N LYS A 136 11.50 3.72 -21.59
CA LYS A 136 10.09 3.46 -21.29
C LYS A 136 9.91 2.54 -20.10
N ILE A 137 8.80 2.71 -19.41
CA ILE A 137 8.33 1.79 -18.37
C ILE A 137 6.90 1.33 -18.68
N ILE A 138 6.55 0.13 -18.23
CA ILE A 138 5.17 -0.35 -18.20
C ILE A 138 4.70 -0.31 -16.75
N LYS A 139 3.49 0.21 -16.53
CA LYS A 139 2.74 0.10 -15.28
C LYS A 139 1.29 -0.29 -15.55
N PHE A 140 0.53 -0.64 -14.51
CA PHE A 140 -0.87 -1.05 -14.65
C PHE A 140 -1.83 0.06 -14.25
N GLU A 141 -2.96 0.16 -14.96
CA GLU A 141 -4.06 1.05 -14.62
C GLU A 141 -4.57 0.71 -13.21
N GLY A 142 -4.88 1.73 -12.42
CA GLY A 142 -5.32 1.55 -11.05
C GLY A 142 -4.20 1.29 -10.02
N CYS A 143 -3.01 0.82 -10.43
CA CYS A 143 -1.86 0.70 -9.54
C CYS A 143 -1.27 2.06 -9.18
N TYR A 144 -0.81 2.18 -7.92
CA TYR A 144 -0.20 3.39 -7.38
C TYR A 144 1.21 3.12 -6.87
N HIS A 145 2.19 3.81 -7.46
CA HIS A 145 3.61 3.66 -7.13
C HIS A 145 4.22 4.95 -6.56
N GLY A 146 3.39 5.75 -5.88
CA GLY A 146 3.78 7.07 -5.41
C GLY A 146 3.49 8.19 -6.41
N HIS A 147 3.93 9.41 -6.07
CA HIS A 147 3.58 10.63 -6.81
C HIS A 147 4.72 11.24 -7.62
N ALA A 148 5.72 10.43 -8.01
CA ALA A 148 6.68 10.85 -9.03
C ALA A 148 5.98 10.90 -10.40
N ASP A 149 6.36 11.88 -11.24
CA ASP A 149 5.70 12.19 -12.52
C ASP A 149 5.46 10.95 -13.40
N SER A 150 6.44 10.05 -13.50
CA SER A 150 6.33 8.82 -14.28
C SER A 150 5.19 7.89 -13.84
N PHE A 151 4.67 8.04 -12.62
CA PHE A 151 3.60 7.18 -12.11
C PHE A 151 2.22 7.82 -12.12
N LEU A 152 2.13 9.13 -12.43
CA LEU A 152 0.87 9.87 -12.41
C LEU A 152 0.08 9.77 -13.73
N VAL A 153 0.39 8.79 -14.56
CA VAL A 153 -0.36 8.45 -15.77
C VAL A 153 -1.30 7.29 -15.42
N LYS A 154 -2.62 7.49 -15.57
CA LYS A 154 -3.67 6.52 -15.24
C LYS A 154 -3.44 5.81 -13.88
N ALA A 155 -3.07 6.57 -12.85
CA ALA A 155 -2.78 6.06 -11.51
C ALA A 155 -4.06 5.68 -10.75
N GLY A 156 -3.87 4.90 -9.65
CA GLY A 156 -4.95 4.34 -8.82
C GLY A 156 -5.74 5.35 -7.98
N SER A 157 -6.19 4.95 -6.79
CA SER A 157 -7.25 5.59 -5.97
C SER A 157 -7.20 7.12 -5.87
N GLY A 158 -6.02 7.70 -5.66
CA GLY A 158 -5.86 9.15 -5.54
C GLY A 158 -6.19 9.92 -6.82
N VAL A 159 -5.76 9.42 -7.97
CA VAL A 159 -6.00 10.04 -9.29
C VAL A 159 -7.38 9.68 -9.83
N ALA A 160 -7.83 8.45 -9.60
CA ALA A 160 -9.17 7.98 -9.97
C ALA A 160 -10.26 8.78 -9.28
N THR A 161 -10.07 9.16 -8.01
CA THR A 161 -11.00 10.03 -7.26
C THR A 161 -11.24 11.38 -7.95
N PHE A 162 -10.27 11.88 -8.73
CA PHE A 162 -10.39 13.15 -9.45
C PHE A 162 -10.75 13.00 -10.94
N ASN A 163 -10.92 11.76 -11.44
CA ASN A 163 -11.23 11.45 -12.84
C ASN A 163 -10.28 12.12 -13.87
N ILE A 164 -8.98 12.14 -13.58
CA ILE A 164 -7.97 12.81 -14.40
C ILE A 164 -7.11 11.74 -15.09
N GLN A 165 -7.07 11.74 -16.41
CA GLN A 165 -6.25 10.80 -17.21
C GLN A 165 -4.75 11.11 -17.11
N THR A 166 -4.40 12.39 -17.03
CA THR A 166 -3.01 12.87 -16.82
C THR A 166 -3.06 14.02 -15.82
N VAL A 167 -2.26 13.93 -14.78
CA VAL A 167 -2.23 14.94 -13.72
C VAL A 167 -1.61 16.24 -14.26
N PRO A 168 -2.25 17.42 -14.08
CA PRO A 168 -1.66 18.70 -14.43
C PRO A 168 -0.27 18.87 -13.80
N GLY A 169 0.70 19.31 -14.59
CA GLY A 169 2.09 19.44 -14.16
C GLY A 169 3.01 18.31 -14.64
N VAL A 170 2.47 17.15 -14.99
CA VAL A 170 3.24 16.09 -15.66
C VAL A 170 3.49 16.48 -17.11
N THR A 171 4.76 16.53 -17.50
CA THR A 171 5.14 16.94 -18.87
C THR A 171 4.84 15.85 -19.88
N ALA A 172 4.57 16.23 -21.14
CA ALA A 172 4.27 15.28 -22.21
C ALA A 172 5.40 14.26 -22.44
N GLY A 173 6.67 14.69 -22.30
CA GLY A 173 7.83 13.81 -22.43
C GLY A 173 7.86 12.72 -21.37
N VAL A 174 7.59 13.04 -20.10
CA VAL A 174 7.50 12.02 -19.04
C VAL A 174 6.30 11.11 -19.25
N ALA A 175 5.16 11.65 -19.66
CA ALA A 175 3.95 10.87 -19.89
C ALA A 175 4.12 9.88 -21.07
N SER A 176 4.85 10.27 -22.13
CA SER A 176 5.10 9.41 -23.31
C SER A 176 6.02 8.23 -23.02
N ASP A 177 6.84 8.33 -21.97
CA ASP A 177 7.73 7.24 -21.53
C ASP A 177 7.05 6.26 -20.56
N THR A 178 5.77 6.48 -20.23
CA THR A 178 5.01 5.60 -19.34
C THR A 178 3.89 4.91 -20.12
N LEU A 179 4.07 3.63 -20.39
CA LEU A 179 3.08 2.77 -21.03
C LEU A 179 2.15 2.19 -19.95
N THR A 180 0.86 2.07 -20.26
CA THR A 180 -0.13 1.53 -19.33
C THR A 180 -0.88 0.36 -19.93
N ALA A 181 -1.15 -0.67 -19.11
CA ALA A 181 -1.99 -1.81 -19.48
C ALA A 181 -3.05 -2.06 -18.39
N ALA A 182 -4.12 -2.77 -18.74
CA ALA A 182 -5.06 -3.25 -17.75
C ALA A 182 -4.40 -4.34 -16.86
N TYR A 183 -4.75 -4.37 -15.60
CA TYR A 183 -4.31 -5.42 -14.68
C TYR A 183 -4.96 -6.76 -15.09
N ASN A 184 -4.24 -7.86 -14.99
CA ASN A 184 -4.67 -9.19 -15.42
C ASN A 184 -4.83 -9.38 -16.96
N ASP A 185 -4.30 -8.46 -17.76
CA ASP A 185 -4.30 -8.55 -19.24
C ASP A 185 -2.87 -8.80 -19.77
N LEU A 186 -2.48 -10.08 -19.85
CA LEU A 186 -1.16 -10.47 -20.33
C LEU A 186 -1.00 -10.16 -21.83
N GLN A 187 -2.07 -10.29 -22.62
CA GLN A 187 -2.05 -10.01 -24.05
C GLN A 187 -1.75 -8.53 -24.34
N ALA A 188 -2.30 -7.62 -23.53
CA ALA A 188 -1.96 -6.19 -23.65
C ALA A 188 -0.47 -5.93 -23.41
N ILE A 189 0.16 -6.66 -22.49
CA ILE A 189 1.61 -6.55 -22.25
C ILE A 189 2.40 -7.05 -23.45
N GLU A 190 2.06 -8.20 -24.02
CA GLU A 190 2.71 -8.75 -25.21
C GLU A 190 2.63 -7.74 -26.39
N HIS A 191 1.47 -7.13 -26.60
CA HIS A 191 1.29 -6.10 -27.64
C HIS A 191 2.15 -4.85 -27.39
N LEU A 192 2.21 -4.37 -26.14
CA LEU A 192 3.05 -3.22 -25.79
C LEU A 192 4.53 -3.51 -25.99
N VAL A 193 4.98 -4.69 -25.60
CA VAL A 193 6.38 -5.11 -25.76
C VAL A 193 6.74 -5.23 -27.25
N ALA A 194 5.88 -5.83 -28.06
CA ALA A 194 6.09 -5.93 -29.49
C ALA A 194 6.13 -4.55 -30.19
N ALA A 195 5.25 -3.62 -29.77
CA ALA A 195 5.18 -2.27 -30.34
C ALA A 195 6.35 -1.36 -29.92
N HIS A 196 7.00 -1.66 -28.78
CA HIS A 196 8.09 -0.86 -28.19
C HIS A 196 9.35 -1.73 -27.95
N LYS A 197 9.64 -2.60 -28.91
CA LYS A 197 10.80 -3.50 -28.81
C LYS A 197 12.08 -2.72 -28.52
N ASP A 198 12.85 -3.21 -27.57
CA ASP A 198 14.12 -2.63 -27.11
C ASP A 198 14.04 -1.22 -26.49
N GLU A 199 12.83 -0.68 -26.27
CA GLU A 199 12.66 0.64 -25.64
C GLU A 199 12.31 0.56 -24.13
N ILE A 200 11.82 -0.60 -23.64
CA ILE A 200 11.24 -0.76 -22.31
C ILE A 200 12.34 -1.13 -21.30
N ALA A 201 12.58 -0.25 -20.34
CA ALA A 201 13.54 -0.44 -19.26
C ALA A 201 13.01 -1.35 -18.15
N ALA A 202 11.75 -1.16 -17.77
CA ALA A 202 11.14 -1.86 -16.64
C ALA A 202 9.64 -2.06 -16.81
N LEU A 203 9.14 -3.11 -16.15
CA LEU A 203 7.73 -3.31 -15.83
C LEU A 203 7.59 -3.28 -14.31
N ILE A 204 6.73 -2.38 -13.79
CA ILE A 204 6.45 -2.26 -12.36
C ILE A 204 5.00 -2.66 -12.06
N ILE A 205 4.79 -3.46 -11.02
CA ILE A 205 3.48 -3.96 -10.63
C ILE A 205 3.32 -4.03 -9.11
N GLU A 206 2.12 -3.69 -8.59
CA GLU A 206 1.69 -4.18 -7.28
C GLU A 206 1.28 -5.64 -7.43
N PRO A 207 1.94 -6.62 -6.80
CA PRO A 207 1.59 -8.05 -6.97
C PRO A 207 0.20 -8.40 -6.44
N VAL A 208 -0.33 -7.61 -5.52
CA VAL A 208 -1.76 -7.48 -5.19
C VAL A 208 -2.06 -5.98 -5.24
N ALA A 209 -2.95 -5.59 -6.14
CA ALA A 209 -3.24 -4.18 -6.37
C ALA A 209 -4.15 -3.64 -5.25
N GLY A 210 -3.53 -2.98 -4.27
CA GLY A 210 -4.22 -2.46 -3.10
C GLY A 210 -4.94 -1.13 -3.32
N ASN A 211 -4.60 -0.42 -4.40
CA ASN A 211 -5.11 0.92 -4.71
C ASN A 211 -6.29 0.90 -5.72
N MET A 212 -6.83 -0.25 -6.00
CA MET A 212 -8.10 -0.45 -6.74
C MET A 212 -9.01 -1.49 -6.06
N GLY A 213 -8.82 -1.70 -4.74
CA GLY A 213 -9.66 -2.54 -3.90
C GLY A 213 -9.19 -4.00 -3.82
N CYS A 214 -7.96 -4.24 -3.40
CA CYS A 214 -7.39 -5.58 -3.16
C CYS A 214 -7.59 -6.53 -4.36
N VAL A 215 -7.27 -6.07 -5.57
CA VAL A 215 -7.41 -6.89 -6.77
C VAL A 215 -6.26 -7.89 -6.84
N LEU A 216 -6.62 -9.17 -6.95
CA LEU A 216 -5.67 -10.28 -6.97
C LEU A 216 -5.18 -10.56 -8.41
N PRO A 217 -3.92 -10.99 -8.57
CA PRO A 217 -3.45 -11.51 -9.85
C PRO A 217 -4.20 -12.80 -10.18
N GLN A 218 -4.65 -12.92 -11.42
CA GLN A 218 -5.25 -14.15 -11.93
C GLN A 218 -4.16 -15.23 -12.11
N PRO A 219 -4.51 -16.51 -12.01
CA PRO A 219 -3.57 -17.61 -12.22
C PRO A 219 -2.80 -17.46 -13.55
N GLY A 220 -1.48 -17.56 -13.51
CA GLY A 220 -0.59 -17.44 -14.67
C GLY A 220 -0.19 -16.01 -15.04
N PHE A 221 -0.81 -14.97 -14.44
CA PHE A 221 -0.53 -13.58 -14.80
C PHE A 221 0.89 -13.14 -14.38
N LEU A 222 1.26 -13.34 -13.11
CA LEU A 222 2.58 -12.96 -12.61
C LEU A 222 3.69 -13.80 -13.24
N GLU A 223 3.45 -15.09 -13.45
CA GLU A 223 4.36 -16.01 -14.15
C GLU A 223 4.60 -15.58 -15.60
N GLY A 224 3.52 -15.20 -16.30
CA GLY A 224 3.60 -14.68 -17.66
C GLY A 224 4.41 -13.39 -17.73
N LEU A 225 4.16 -12.44 -16.81
CA LEU A 225 4.96 -11.20 -16.73
C LEU A 225 6.44 -11.48 -16.48
N ARG A 226 6.76 -12.43 -15.55
CA ARG A 226 8.15 -12.81 -15.29
C ARG A 226 8.82 -13.38 -16.55
N THR A 227 8.11 -14.24 -17.28
CA THR A 227 8.60 -14.84 -18.54
C THR A 227 8.91 -13.76 -19.56
N ILE A 228 7.93 -12.88 -19.88
CA ILE A 228 8.10 -11.78 -20.83
C ILE A 228 9.28 -10.89 -20.44
N CYS A 229 9.36 -10.47 -19.17
CA CYS A 229 10.44 -9.61 -18.71
C CYS A 229 11.83 -10.27 -18.87
N THR A 230 11.90 -11.59 -18.67
CA THR A 230 13.16 -12.35 -18.85
C THR A 230 13.57 -12.42 -20.31
N GLU A 231 12.64 -12.77 -21.21
CA GLU A 231 12.90 -12.94 -22.64
C GLU A 231 13.27 -11.63 -23.33
N GLU A 232 12.65 -10.52 -22.92
CA GLU A 232 12.81 -9.19 -23.54
C GLU A 232 13.82 -8.29 -22.82
N ASN A 233 14.53 -8.82 -21.82
CA ASN A 233 15.50 -8.06 -21.02
C ASN A 233 14.90 -6.77 -20.45
N ILE A 234 13.71 -6.89 -19.82
CA ILE A 234 12.98 -5.86 -19.09
C ILE A 234 13.18 -6.11 -17.60
N VAL A 235 13.56 -5.09 -16.82
CA VAL A 235 13.69 -5.21 -15.36
C VAL A 235 12.29 -5.36 -14.75
N PHE A 236 12.03 -6.50 -14.10
CA PHE A 236 10.78 -6.79 -13.44
C PHE A 236 10.81 -6.24 -12.00
N ILE A 237 9.92 -5.28 -11.69
CA ILE A 237 9.88 -4.61 -10.40
C ILE A 237 8.58 -4.96 -9.68
N PHE A 238 8.69 -5.59 -8.51
CA PHE A 238 7.58 -5.72 -7.59
C PHE A 238 7.51 -4.50 -6.67
N ASP A 239 6.39 -3.76 -6.76
CA ASP A 239 6.04 -2.78 -5.76
C ASP A 239 5.39 -3.49 -4.57
N GLU A 240 6.23 -3.81 -3.60
CA GLU A 240 5.83 -4.41 -2.33
C GLU A 240 5.69 -3.36 -1.21
N VAL A 241 5.48 -2.11 -1.54
CA VAL A 241 5.23 -1.05 -0.54
C VAL A 241 4.02 -1.41 0.34
N MET A 242 3.01 -2.09 -0.21
CA MET A 242 1.83 -2.54 0.54
C MET A 242 1.92 -4.00 1.00
N THR A 243 2.41 -4.89 0.17
CA THR A 243 2.42 -6.34 0.37
C THR A 243 3.66 -6.86 1.10
N GLY A 244 4.78 -6.14 1.02
CA GLY A 244 6.05 -6.52 1.63
C GLY A 244 5.93 -6.67 3.14
N PHE A 245 6.39 -7.82 3.65
CA PHE A 245 6.31 -8.19 5.06
C PHE A 245 4.89 -8.22 5.65
N ARG A 246 3.87 -8.08 4.78
CA ARG A 246 2.45 -8.17 5.17
C ARG A 246 1.83 -9.52 4.81
N LEU A 247 2.04 -10.01 3.59
CA LEU A 247 1.42 -11.25 3.11
C LEU A 247 2.15 -12.52 3.57
N ALA A 248 3.44 -12.39 3.80
CA ALA A 248 4.34 -13.41 4.31
C ALA A 248 5.63 -12.73 4.82
N PRO A 249 6.54 -13.42 5.53
CA PRO A 249 7.86 -12.89 5.89
C PRO A 249 8.63 -12.33 4.69
N GLY A 250 8.61 -13.00 3.56
CA GLY A 250 9.22 -12.56 2.28
C GLY A 250 8.25 -11.80 1.36
N GLY A 251 7.08 -11.37 1.86
CA GLY A 251 6.11 -10.58 1.11
C GLY A 251 5.37 -11.37 0.04
N ALA A 252 4.99 -10.68 -1.04
CA ALA A 252 4.26 -11.28 -2.17
C ALA A 252 5.13 -12.22 -2.99
N GLN A 253 6.44 -11.99 -3.07
CA GLN A 253 7.36 -12.91 -3.75
C GLN A 253 7.30 -14.33 -3.16
N GLU A 254 7.34 -14.43 -1.83
CA GLU A 254 7.18 -15.71 -1.13
C GLU A 254 5.79 -16.30 -1.35
N ARG A 255 4.74 -15.47 -1.24
CA ARG A 255 3.34 -15.90 -1.37
C ARG A 255 3.03 -16.48 -2.75
N PHE A 256 3.54 -15.85 -3.81
CA PHE A 256 3.30 -16.24 -5.21
C PHE A 256 4.44 -17.06 -5.82
N LYS A 257 5.57 -17.20 -5.15
CA LYS A 257 6.78 -17.89 -5.63
C LYS A 257 7.32 -17.31 -6.94
N ILE A 258 7.33 -15.98 -7.02
CA ILE A 258 7.82 -15.21 -8.17
C ILE A 258 8.96 -14.31 -7.71
N ASP A 259 10.13 -14.45 -8.30
CA ASP A 259 11.28 -13.59 -8.04
C ASP A 259 11.27 -12.37 -8.97
N ALA A 260 11.24 -11.18 -8.40
CA ALA A 260 11.44 -9.93 -9.12
C ALA A 260 12.93 -9.58 -9.21
N ASP A 261 13.32 -8.76 -10.18
CA ASP A 261 14.70 -8.27 -10.33
C ASP A 261 14.99 -7.14 -9.34
N LEU A 262 13.99 -6.27 -9.10
CA LEU A 262 14.00 -5.23 -8.08
C LEU A 262 12.68 -5.26 -7.29
N ILE A 263 12.77 -4.88 -6.03
CA ILE A 263 11.62 -4.79 -5.13
C ILE A 263 11.64 -3.41 -4.45
N THR A 264 10.45 -2.82 -4.25
CA THR A 264 10.31 -1.59 -3.49
C THR A 264 9.49 -1.84 -2.23
N TYR A 265 9.88 -1.22 -1.12
CA TYR A 265 9.29 -1.39 0.19
C TYR A 265 8.91 -0.04 0.81
N GLY A 266 7.95 -0.07 1.73
CA GLY A 266 7.51 1.04 2.55
C GLY A 266 6.60 0.55 3.66
N LYS A 267 5.75 1.42 4.19
CA LYS A 267 4.69 1.07 5.15
C LYS A 267 5.17 0.19 6.32
N VAL A 268 5.01 -1.15 6.23
CA VAL A 268 5.36 -2.11 7.30
C VAL A 268 6.81 -1.95 7.74
N ILE A 269 7.77 -1.76 6.81
CA ILE A 269 9.19 -1.63 7.16
C ILE A 269 9.50 -0.42 8.04
N GLY A 270 8.57 0.51 8.20
CA GLY A 270 8.74 1.70 9.04
C GLY A 270 8.00 1.64 10.36
N ALA A 271 7.12 0.65 10.56
CA ALA A 271 6.28 0.58 11.76
C ALA A 271 5.56 1.90 12.08
N GLY A 272 5.18 2.68 11.04
CA GLY A 272 4.54 4.00 11.14
C GLY A 272 5.50 5.19 11.01
N MET A 273 6.81 4.99 11.02
CA MET A 273 7.79 6.03 10.72
C MET A 273 7.95 6.20 9.20
N PRO A 274 8.29 7.43 8.72
CA PRO A 274 8.53 7.69 7.32
C PRO A 274 9.80 6.98 6.85
N VAL A 275 9.62 5.94 6.02
CA VAL A 275 10.69 5.15 5.45
C VAL A 275 10.22 4.43 4.19
N GLY A 276 11.13 4.17 3.29
CA GLY A 276 11.04 3.25 2.18
C GLY A 276 12.38 2.56 1.96
N ALA A 277 12.39 1.58 1.10
CA ALA A 277 13.61 0.94 0.63
C ALA A 277 13.40 0.38 -0.78
N PHE A 278 14.46 0.21 -1.51
CA PHE A 278 14.47 -0.61 -2.72
C PHE A 278 15.71 -1.51 -2.70
N GLY A 279 15.56 -2.66 -3.29
CA GLY A 279 16.63 -3.66 -3.32
C GLY A 279 16.40 -4.68 -4.41
N GLY A 280 17.29 -5.65 -4.53
CA GLY A 280 17.19 -6.73 -5.50
C GLY A 280 18.55 -7.25 -5.92
N ARG A 281 18.64 -7.72 -7.16
CA ARG A 281 19.81 -8.38 -7.74
C ARG A 281 21.05 -7.51 -7.70
N LYS A 282 22.16 -8.06 -7.25
CA LYS A 282 23.44 -7.37 -7.05
C LYS A 282 23.91 -6.64 -8.30
N GLU A 283 23.85 -7.29 -9.46
CA GLU A 283 24.30 -6.72 -10.72
C GLU A 283 23.54 -5.46 -11.13
N ILE A 284 22.27 -5.34 -10.76
CA ILE A 284 21.48 -4.13 -11.00
C ILE A 284 21.80 -3.07 -9.94
N MET A 285 21.76 -3.46 -8.66
CA MET A 285 21.95 -2.54 -7.55
C MET A 285 23.33 -1.87 -7.52
N GLN A 286 24.37 -2.52 -8.06
CA GLN A 286 25.71 -1.94 -8.16
C GLN A 286 25.81 -0.73 -9.11
N HIS A 287 24.80 -0.47 -9.94
CA HIS A 287 24.75 0.75 -10.75
C HIS A 287 24.40 2.01 -9.95
N ILE A 288 23.98 1.87 -8.67
CA ILE A 288 23.73 3.01 -7.77
C ILE A 288 25.05 3.62 -7.28
N ALA A 289 25.12 4.95 -7.29
CA ALA A 289 26.25 5.68 -6.69
C ALA A 289 26.39 5.33 -5.19
N PRO A 290 27.62 5.21 -4.64
CA PRO A 290 28.92 5.56 -5.24
C PRO A 290 29.57 4.44 -6.09
N LEU A 291 28.99 3.25 -6.20
CA LEU A 291 29.56 2.17 -7.00
C LEU A 291 29.38 2.42 -8.50
N GLY A 292 28.15 2.77 -8.90
CA GLY A 292 27.79 3.11 -10.27
C GLY A 292 27.49 4.61 -10.44
N HIS A 293 26.82 4.94 -11.55
CA HIS A 293 26.56 6.33 -11.93
C HIS A 293 25.10 6.77 -11.72
N VAL A 294 24.19 5.86 -11.36
CA VAL A 294 22.79 6.21 -11.08
C VAL A 294 22.70 6.91 -9.73
N TYR A 295 22.39 8.19 -9.75
CA TYR A 295 22.37 8.99 -8.53
C TYR A 295 21.06 8.83 -7.75
N GLN A 296 21.20 8.56 -6.45
CA GLN A 296 20.14 8.60 -5.45
C GLN A 296 20.75 9.07 -4.12
N ALA A 297 20.09 9.98 -3.43
CA ALA A 297 20.49 10.48 -2.12
C ALA A 297 19.26 10.92 -1.31
N GLY A 298 19.40 10.95 0.01
CA GLY A 298 18.37 11.46 0.92
C GLY A 298 19.00 11.79 2.28
N THR A 299 18.83 13.02 2.75
CA THR A 299 19.37 13.49 4.04
C THR A 299 18.90 12.60 5.22
N LEU A 300 17.66 12.12 5.18
CA LEU A 300 17.05 11.33 6.25
C LEU A 300 16.94 9.84 5.90
N SER A 301 17.51 9.40 4.77
CA SER A 301 17.56 7.98 4.44
C SER A 301 18.38 7.23 5.47
N GLY A 302 17.81 6.17 6.06
CA GLY A 302 18.47 5.41 7.13
C GLY A 302 18.47 6.13 8.48
N ASN A 303 17.58 7.10 8.71
CA ASN A 303 17.54 7.79 10.01
C ASN A 303 17.28 6.82 11.18
N PRO A 304 17.90 7.07 12.36
CA PRO A 304 17.94 6.10 13.45
C PRO A 304 16.55 5.76 14.01
N LEU A 305 15.59 6.68 13.98
CA LEU A 305 14.25 6.43 14.54
C LEU A 305 13.42 5.52 13.62
N ALA A 306 13.49 5.75 12.30
CA ALA A 306 12.82 4.89 11.35
C ALA A 306 13.46 3.49 11.29
N MET A 307 14.80 3.44 11.37
CA MET A 307 15.53 2.15 11.38
C MET A 307 15.18 1.32 12.62
N ILE A 308 15.24 1.89 13.83
CA ILE A 308 14.92 1.12 15.04
C ILE A 308 13.45 0.69 15.10
N ALA A 309 12.53 1.54 14.63
CA ALA A 309 11.11 1.19 14.56
C ALA A 309 10.88 0.01 13.62
N GLY A 310 11.39 0.11 12.40
CA GLY A 310 11.27 -0.94 11.39
C GLY A 310 11.99 -2.23 11.78
N TYR A 311 13.22 -2.13 12.26
CA TYR A 311 13.99 -3.28 12.73
C TYR A 311 13.26 -4.05 13.84
N THR A 312 12.74 -3.33 14.83
CA THR A 312 11.99 -3.95 15.94
C THR A 312 10.76 -4.69 15.45
N LEU A 313 9.99 -4.07 14.53
CA LEU A 313 8.80 -4.69 13.95
C LEU A 313 9.15 -5.91 13.10
N LEU A 314 10.07 -5.77 12.14
CA LEU A 314 10.44 -6.86 11.23
C LEU A 314 11.07 -8.04 11.96
N LYS A 315 11.88 -7.75 12.99
CA LYS A 315 12.44 -8.80 13.84
C LYS A 315 11.35 -9.60 14.55
N GLU A 316 10.32 -8.93 15.08
CA GLU A 316 9.19 -9.62 15.72
C GLU A 316 8.39 -10.46 14.70
N LEU A 317 8.14 -9.93 13.50
CA LEU A 317 7.46 -10.66 12.43
C LEU A 317 8.26 -11.90 11.98
N LYS A 318 9.58 -11.78 11.91
CA LYS A 318 10.48 -12.91 11.60
C LYS A 318 10.50 -13.97 12.69
N ASP A 319 10.61 -13.53 13.95
CA ASP A 319 10.74 -14.43 15.10
C ASP A 319 9.39 -15.11 15.45
N LYS A 320 8.26 -14.52 15.03
CA LYS A 320 6.90 -15.01 15.30
C LYS A 320 6.08 -15.19 14.01
N PRO A 321 6.43 -16.14 13.14
CA PRO A 321 5.74 -16.32 11.84
C PRO A 321 4.27 -16.73 12.00
N THR A 322 3.84 -17.21 13.17
CA THR A 322 2.42 -17.49 13.48
C THR A 322 1.51 -16.27 13.33
N ILE A 323 2.04 -15.04 13.44
CA ILE A 323 1.31 -13.81 13.19
C ILE A 323 0.63 -13.81 11.81
N TYR A 324 1.30 -14.34 10.79
CA TYR A 324 0.72 -14.40 9.44
C TYR A 324 -0.44 -15.39 9.35
N THR A 325 -0.36 -16.53 10.04
CA THR A 325 -1.46 -17.49 10.14
C THR A 325 -2.66 -16.88 10.87
N GLU A 326 -2.41 -16.23 12.01
CA GLU A 326 -3.45 -15.53 12.77
C GLU A 326 -4.13 -14.42 11.94
N LEU A 327 -3.37 -13.66 11.15
CA LEU A 327 -3.91 -12.64 10.26
C LEU A 327 -4.74 -13.24 9.11
N GLU A 328 -4.31 -14.35 8.53
CA GLU A 328 -5.05 -15.08 7.49
C GLU A 328 -6.37 -15.61 8.05
N GLU A 329 -6.36 -16.20 9.26
CA GLU A 329 -7.56 -16.69 9.95
C GLU A 329 -8.56 -15.57 10.24
N LYS A 330 -8.08 -14.42 10.76
CA LYS A 330 -8.91 -13.22 10.97
C LYS A 330 -9.51 -12.70 9.66
N GLY A 331 -8.71 -12.68 8.60
CA GLY A 331 -9.17 -12.29 7.26
C GLY A 331 -10.27 -13.19 6.74
N HIS A 332 -10.10 -14.51 6.85
CA HIS A 332 -11.14 -15.48 6.48
C HIS A 332 -12.38 -15.36 7.34
N TYR A 333 -12.23 -15.18 8.66
CA TYR A 333 -13.37 -15.01 9.57
C TYR A 333 -14.21 -13.79 9.19
N LEU A 334 -13.56 -12.63 9.01
CA LEU A 334 -14.24 -11.40 8.60
C LEU A 334 -14.90 -11.55 7.22
N LYS A 335 -14.18 -12.11 6.25
CA LYS A 335 -14.71 -12.34 4.89
C LYS A 335 -15.97 -13.17 4.93
N ASN A 336 -15.96 -14.32 5.64
CA ASN A 336 -17.09 -15.22 5.70
C ASN A 336 -18.30 -14.58 6.40
N GLY A 337 -18.07 -13.84 7.49
CA GLY A 337 -19.12 -13.11 8.18
C GLY A 337 -19.76 -12.02 7.31
N LEU A 338 -18.93 -11.21 6.64
CA LEU A 338 -19.41 -10.20 5.70
C LEU A 338 -20.16 -10.84 4.53
N GLN A 339 -19.66 -11.93 3.97
CA GLN A 339 -20.32 -12.66 2.88
C GLN A 339 -21.73 -13.07 3.28
N SER A 340 -21.90 -13.71 4.46
CA SER A 340 -23.22 -14.12 4.96
C SER A 340 -24.18 -12.94 5.13
N VAL A 341 -23.69 -11.80 5.63
CA VAL A 341 -24.47 -10.58 5.83
C VAL A 341 -24.93 -9.99 4.48
N PHE A 342 -24.04 -9.90 3.50
CA PHE A 342 -24.37 -9.35 2.17
C PHE A 342 -25.32 -10.27 1.40
N GLU A 343 -25.15 -11.60 1.50
CA GLU A 343 -26.07 -12.59 0.92
C GLU A 343 -27.48 -12.46 1.52
N ALA A 344 -27.57 -12.33 2.85
CA ALA A 344 -28.85 -12.13 3.55
C ALA A 344 -29.54 -10.81 3.17
N ALA A 345 -28.78 -9.77 2.89
CA ALA A 345 -29.28 -8.47 2.42
C ALA A 345 -29.72 -8.48 0.95
N ASN A 346 -29.47 -9.56 0.22
CA ASN A 346 -29.78 -9.71 -1.21
C ASN A 346 -29.27 -8.55 -2.08
N THR A 347 -28.08 -8.03 -1.77
CA THR A 347 -27.41 -6.97 -2.52
C THR A 347 -26.22 -7.54 -3.31
N PRO A 348 -25.99 -7.13 -4.57
CA PRO A 348 -24.81 -7.58 -5.30
C PRO A 348 -23.52 -7.11 -4.63
N PHE A 349 -22.56 -8.03 -4.44
CA PHE A 349 -21.27 -7.73 -3.85
C PHE A 349 -20.16 -8.66 -4.38
N VAL A 350 -18.94 -8.17 -4.26
CA VAL A 350 -17.69 -8.94 -4.43
C VAL A 350 -16.77 -8.63 -3.26
N ILE A 351 -16.21 -9.65 -2.64
CA ILE A 351 -15.19 -9.51 -1.61
C ILE A 351 -13.89 -10.07 -2.14
N ASN A 352 -12.92 -9.20 -2.36
CA ASN A 352 -11.53 -9.58 -2.63
C ASN A 352 -10.78 -9.68 -1.30
N HIS A 353 -9.99 -10.74 -1.10
CA HIS A 353 -9.28 -11.00 0.15
C HIS A 353 -8.00 -11.80 -0.09
N LEU A 354 -6.92 -11.39 0.57
CA LEU A 354 -5.68 -12.16 0.68
C LEU A 354 -4.94 -11.78 1.99
N GLY A 355 -4.68 -12.76 2.84
CA GLY A 355 -4.00 -12.53 4.12
C GLY A 355 -4.76 -11.52 5.00
N SER A 356 -4.09 -10.44 5.36
CA SER A 356 -4.65 -9.33 6.14
C SER A 356 -5.16 -8.16 5.30
N MET A 357 -5.43 -8.38 4.01
CA MET A 357 -5.98 -7.39 3.08
C MET A 357 -7.35 -7.85 2.58
N ILE A 358 -8.34 -6.96 2.63
CA ILE A 358 -9.70 -7.26 2.18
C ILE A 358 -10.31 -6.00 1.55
N SER A 359 -11.23 -6.18 0.62
CA SER A 359 -12.07 -5.10 0.06
C SER A 359 -13.45 -5.61 -0.26
N VAL A 360 -14.44 -4.74 -0.13
CA VAL A 360 -15.83 -4.99 -0.50
C VAL A 360 -16.22 -4.07 -1.63
N HIS A 361 -16.73 -4.64 -2.71
CA HIS A 361 -17.26 -3.93 -3.87
C HIS A 361 -18.74 -4.25 -4.04
N PHE A 362 -19.57 -3.24 -4.21
CA PHE A 362 -20.98 -3.43 -4.57
C PHE A 362 -21.09 -3.66 -6.08
N SER A 363 -20.90 -4.90 -6.50
CA SER A 363 -20.84 -5.31 -7.91
C SER A 363 -21.46 -6.68 -8.10
N ASP A 364 -22.14 -6.88 -9.23
CA ASP A 364 -22.66 -8.18 -9.70
C ASP A 364 -21.65 -8.96 -10.53
N LYS A 365 -20.47 -8.38 -10.79
CA LYS A 365 -19.39 -8.98 -11.59
C LYS A 365 -18.10 -9.05 -10.78
N PRO A 366 -17.23 -10.04 -11.06
CA PRO A 366 -15.90 -10.10 -10.45
C PRO A 366 -15.14 -8.79 -10.67
N VAL A 367 -14.42 -8.36 -9.63
CA VAL A 367 -13.56 -7.16 -9.69
C VAL A 367 -12.11 -7.63 -9.80
N THR A 368 -11.61 -7.65 -11.02
CA THR A 368 -10.30 -8.20 -11.40
C THR A 368 -9.36 -7.17 -12.03
N ASP A 369 -9.85 -5.95 -12.26
CA ASP A 369 -9.10 -4.84 -12.82
C ASP A 369 -9.69 -3.49 -12.39
N PHE A 370 -9.08 -2.40 -12.83
CA PHE A 370 -9.51 -1.04 -12.51
C PHE A 370 -10.85 -0.67 -13.14
N ALA A 371 -11.13 -1.16 -14.36
CA ALA A 371 -12.39 -0.88 -15.02
C ALA A 371 -13.56 -1.51 -14.26
N ALA A 372 -13.41 -2.76 -13.82
CA ALA A 372 -14.40 -3.45 -13.00
C ALA A 372 -14.60 -2.77 -11.63
N ALA A 373 -13.51 -2.36 -10.96
CA ALA A 373 -13.58 -1.61 -9.71
C ALA A 373 -14.31 -0.26 -9.88
N SER A 374 -14.08 0.43 -11.00
CA SER A 374 -14.71 1.71 -11.31
C SER A 374 -16.19 1.58 -11.68
N ALA A 375 -16.59 0.44 -12.24
CA ALA A 375 -17.98 0.14 -12.59
C ALA A 375 -18.84 -0.28 -11.38
N ALA A 376 -18.24 -0.60 -10.24
CA ALA A 376 -18.95 -0.91 -9.01
C ALA A 376 -19.78 0.26 -8.50
N ASN A 377 -20.81 -0.01 -7.68
CA ASN A 377 -21.68 1.03 -7.11
C ASN A 377 -20.97 1.78 -5.97
N ASN A 378 -20.09 2.71 -6.34
CA ASN A 378 -19.32 3.53 -5.39
C ASN A 378 -20.20 4.51 -4.58
N ALA A 379 -21.39 4.86 -5.09
CA ALA A 379 -22.35 5.66 -4.33
C ALA A 379 -22.96 4.87 -3.16
N LEU A 380 -23.23 3.57 -3.36
CA LEU A 380 -23.69 2.70 -2.28
C LEU A 380 -22.57 2.45 -1.27
N PHE A 381 -21.31 2.32 -1.73
CA PHE A 381 -20.16 2.26 -0.83
C PHE A 381 -20.06 3.50 0.07
N SER A 382 -20.31 4.72 -0.45
CA SER A 382 -20.28 5.93 0.35
C SER A 382 -21.33 5.92 1.48
N LYS A 383 -22.54 5.41 1.20
CA LYS A 383 -23.58 5.25 2.23
C LYS A 383 -23.17 4.22 3.27
N PHE A 384 -22.64 3.07 2.81
CA PHE A 384 -22.14 2.00 3.67
C PHE A 384 -21.01 2.48 4.56
N PHE A 385 -20.03 3.22 4.02
CA PHE A 385 -18.96 3.83 4.79
C PHE A 385 -19.48 4.67 5.96
N HIS A 386 -20.43 5.58 5.73
CA HIS A 386 -20.99 6.43 6.78
C HIS A 386 -21.78 5.64 7.81
N ALA A 387 -22.57 4.67 7.37
CA ALA A 387 -23.34 3.82 8.28
C ALA A 387 -22.42 2.99 9.18
N MET A 388 -21.31 2.44 8.66
CA MET A 388 -20.27 1.75 9.42
C MET A 388 -19.55 2.71 10.38
N LEU A 389 -19.16 3.90 9.89
CA LEU A 389 -18.49 4.91 10.70
C LEU A 389 -19.34 5.32 11.92
N ASN A 390 -20.65 5.53 11.73
CA ASN A 390 -21.58 5.85 12.80
C ASN A 390 -21.72 4.74 13.83
N ARG A 391 -21.35 3.50 13.49
CA ARG A 391 -21.31 2.32 14.36
C ARG A 391 -19.94 2.04 14.97
N GLY A 392 -18.99 2.99 14.79
CA GLY A 392 -17.65 2.86 15.34
C GLY A 392 -16.71 1.95 14.54
N ILE A 393 -16.97 1.75 13.26
CA ILE A 393 -16.08 1.01 12.35
C ILE A 393 -15.49 1.98 11.34
N TYR A 394 -14.17 2.18 11.36
CA TYR A 394 -13.50 3.13 10.48
C TYR A 394 -12.88 2.41 9.29
N LEU A 395 -13.62 2.39 8.19
CA LEU A 395 -13.18 1.88 6.89
C LEU A 395 -12.35 2.94 6.13
N PRO A 396 -11.54 2.57 5.12
CA PRO A 396 -10.96 3.55 4.21
C PRO A 396 -12.04 4.38 3.51
N PRO A 397 -11.87 5.71 3.41
CA PRO A 397 -12.87 6.60 2.81
C PRO A 397 -12.85 6.61 1.28
N SER A 398 -12.72 5.45 0.67
CA SER A 398 -12.77 5.23 -0.78
C SER A 398 -12.99 3.75 -1.08
N ALA A 399 -13.86 3.42 -2.03
CA ALA A 399 -14.08 2.06 -2.51
C ALA A 399 -12.87 1.45 -3.23
N TYR A 400 -11.91 2.28 -3.62
CA TYR A 400 -10.66 1.86 -4.26
C TYR A 400 -9.56 1.46 -3.28
N GLU A 401 -9.76 1.65 -1.98
CA GLU A 401 -8.76 1.34 -0.97
C GLU A 401 -8.99 -0.04 -0.35
N SER A 402 -7.89 -0.75 -0.09
CA SER A 402 -7.93 -1.98 0.70
C SER A 402 -8.16 -1.66 2.18
N TRP A 403 -8.93 -2.50 2.86
CA TRP A 403 -8.97 -2.55 4.31
C TRP A 403 -7.83 -3.42 4.80
N PHE A 404 -7.23 -3.04 5.92
CA PHE A 404 -6.12 -3.76 6.52
C PHE A 404 -6.51 -4.31 7.89
N LEU A 405 -6.24 -5.57 8.12
CA LEU A 405 -6.36 -6.17 9.44
C LEU A 405 -5.03 -6.06 10.18
N SER A 406 -5.10 -5.76 11.46
CA SER A 406 -3.95 -5.85 12.36
C SER A 406 -4.07 -7.07 13.25
N ASN A 407 -2.93 -7.56 13.75
CA ASN A 407 -2.93 -8.68 14.69
C ASN A 407 -3.56 -8.32 16.04
N ALA A 408 -3.72 -7.02 16.34
CA ALA A 408 -4.38 -6.52 17.55
C ALA A 408 -5.92 -6.66 17.52
N LEU A 409 -6.55 -6.92 16.37
CA LEU A 409 -7.98 -7.21 16.30
C LEU A 409 -8.31 -8.50 17.05
N THR A 410 -9.33 -8.47 17.89
CA THR A 410 -9.88 -9.65 18.56
C THR A 410 -11.09 -10.21 17.79
N ASN A 411 -11.49 -11.44 18.08
CA ASN A 411 -12.72 -12.01 17.50
C ASN A 411 -13.94 -11.14 17.82
N ASN A 412 -14.02 -10.58 19.04
CA ASN A 412 -15.10 -9.68 19.40
C ASN A 412 -15.12 -8.39 18.56
N ASP A 413 -13.96 -7.90 18.10
CA ASP A 413 -13.89 -6.73 17.19
C ASP A 413 -14.39 -7.12 15.79
N LEU A 414 -14.06 -8.33 15.34
CA LEU A 414 -14.55 -8.86 14.06
C LEU A 414 -16.07 -9.09 14.11
N ASP A 415 -16.60 -9.67 15.20
CA ASP A 415 -18.05 -9.85 15.41
C ASP A 415 -18.79 -8.52 15.37
N LYS A 416 -18.30 -7.51 16.11
CA LYS A 416 -18.87 -6.15 16.08
C LYS A 416 -18.86 -5.54 14.68
N THR A 417 -17.82 -5.82 13.90
CA THR A 417 -17.72 -5.33 12.52
C THR A 417 -18.77 -5.99 11.62
N ILE A 418 -18.99 -7.30 11.77
CA ILE A 418 -20.00 -8.07 11.03
C ILE A 418 -21.42 -7.58 11.41
N GLU A 419 -21.69 -7.43 12.70
CA GLU A 419 -22.97 -6.88 13.20
C GLU A 419 -23.21 -5.45 12.68
N ALA A 420 -22.20 -4.59 12.73
CA ALA A 420 -22.28 -3.24 12.20
C ALA A 420 -22.57 -3.24 10.68
N ALA A 421 -21.98 -4.17 9.93
CA ALA A 421 -22.25 -4.31 8.50
C ALA A 421 -23.70 -4.73 8.23
N GLU A 422 -24.23 -5.68 8.99
CA GLU A 422 -25.62 -6.11 8.89
C GLU A 422 -26.61 -4.96 9.13
N GLU A 423 -26.41 -4.24 10.24
CA GLU A 423 -27.25 -3.08 10.57
C GLU A 423 -27.10 -1.93 9.57
N SER A 424 -25.89 -1.73 9.06
CA SER A 424 -25.63 -0.70 8.05
C SER A 424 -26.35 -0.99 6.73
N LEU A 425 -26.34 -2.26 6.29
CA LEU A 425 -27.08 -2.65 5.07
C LEU A 425 -28.58 -2.49 5.24
N LYS A 426 -29.16 -2.86 6.41
CA LYS A 426 -30.58 -2.63 6.72
C LYS A 426 -30.97 -1.15 6.70
N GLU A 427 -30.03 -0.23 7.00
CA GLU A 427 -30.28 1.20 6.99
C GLU A 427 -30.25 1.81 5.58
N ILE A 428 -29.35 1.32 4.71
CA ILE A 428 -29.05 1.98 3.43
C ILE A 428 -29.74 1.36 2.21
N LEU A 429 -30.27 0.12 2.34
CA LEU A 429 -31.04 -0.60 1.30
C LEU A 429 -32.52 -0.42 1.50
#